data_4b890679dfb122baf1fdf533127a851c
#
_entry.id   4b890679dfb122baf1fdf533127a851c
#
_cell.length_a   1.000
_cell.length_b   1.000
_cell.length_c   1.000
_cell.angle_alpha   90.00
_cell.angle_beta   90.00
_cell.angle_gamma   90.00
#
_symmetry.space_group_name_H-M   'P 1'
#
loop_
_entity.id
_entity.type
_entity.pdbx_description
1 polymer ?
#
loop_
_entity_poly.entity_id
_entity_poly.type
_entity_poly.pdbx_seq_one_letter_code
_entity_poly.pdbx_strand_id
1 'polypeptide(L)'
;MVDNKYDIVGIGNSIVDVITDVEDQFLNDHELRKGLMSLVDLDSIKNISGKIDIKKTVSGGSVANSIVALAQSNMKTAFIGKVGMDEVGNAFVDGLNKENVFFANVPQSDESETGRCLVMVTPDAQRTMSTYLGISQKLNSDDVNEDVISQSKITYLEGYLWDLDDAQVAIKKATKVAKENNKIVAFSVSDVFCIERFKESFLSLINEEADIIFANEEEIKSLLGTSDLDESINIIKDKNKIFAITLGENGAMIINNEEIIKIEPQKIDNLVDTTGAGDLFAAGFLLKYIQGQPLEECGKEGVRFASKVIQIYGARL
;
A
#
# COMPACT_ATOMS: atom_id res chain seq x y z
N MET A 1 -2.61 20.85 23.28
CA MET A 1 -2.60 19.87 22.18
C MET A 1 -1.30 20.07 21.44
N VAL A 2 -0.48 19.02 21.29
CA VAL A 2 0.74 19.10 20.48
C VAL A 2 0.27 19.25 19.03
N ASP A 3 0.68 20.32 18.38
CA ASP A 3 0.32 20.58 16.99
C ASP A 3 1.08 19.57 16.12
N ASN A 4 0.40 18.61 15.51
CA ASN A 4 1.04 17.60 14.68
C ASN A 4 1.55 18.25 13.39
N LYS A 5 2.80 17.98 13.05
CA LYS A 5 3.43 18.48 11.81
C LYS A 5 2.84 17.81 10.58
N TYR A 6 2.49 16.50 10.72
CA TYR A 6 1.92 15.69 9.65
C TYR A 6 0.53 15.16 10.05
N ASP A 7 -0.34 15.01 9.08
CA ASP A 7 -1.62 14.34 9.24
C ASP A 7 -1.43 12.82 9.22
N ILE A 8 -0.48 12.33 8.40
CA ILE A 8 -0.19 10.91 8.27
C ILE A 8 1.26 10.67 7.83
N VAL A 9 1.86 9.62 8.36
CA VAL A 9 3.09 9.02 7.85
C VAL A 9 2.81 7.62 7.34
N GLY A 10 3.24 7.31 6.12
CA GLY A 10 3.23 5.97 5.57
C GLY A 10 4.58 5.29 5.75
N ILE A 11 4.57 3.99 6.03
CA ILE A 11 5.77 3.14 6.04
C ILE A 11 5.52 1.99 5.06
N GLY A 12 6.31 1.92 4.00
CA GLY A 12 6.06 0.98 2.92
C GLY A 12 7.27 0.76 2.01
N ASN A 13 7.10 -0.14 1.05
CA ASN A 13 8.08 -0.40 0.02
C ASN A 13 8.25 0.81 -0.90
N SER A 14 9.51 1.20 -1.11
CA SER A 14 9.90 2.27 -2.05
C SER A 14 10.20 1.64 -3.40
N ILE A 15 9.18 1.56 -4.27
CA ILE A 15 9.29 0.90 -5.58
C ILE A 15 8.99 1.93 -6.67
N VAL A 16 9.74 1.85 -7.78
CA VAL A 16 9.45 2.66 -8.97
C VAL A 16 8.78 1.78 -10.02
N ASP A 17 7.59 2.17 -10.43
CA ASP A 17 6.87 1.53 -11.52
C ASP A 17 7.40 2.07 -12.86
N VAL A 18 7.89 1.15 -13.69
CA VAL A 18 8.36 1.40 -15.04
C VAL A 18 7.38 0.80 -16.03
N ILE A 19 6.59 1.66 -16.67
CA ILE A 19 5.50 1.25 -17.56
C ILE A 19 5.99 1.22 -19.00
N THR A 20 5.68 0.12 -19.71
CA THR A 20 6.03 -0.10 -21.10
C THR A 20 4.94 -0.88 -21.83
N ASP A 21 4.85 -0.70 -23.14
CA ASP A 21 4.05 -1.56 -24.01
C ASP A 21 4.91 -2.70 -24.55
N VAL A 22 4.36 -3.92 -24.57
CA VAL A 22 5.02 -5.10 -25.14
C VAL A 22 4.03 -5.95 -25.94
N GLU A 23 4.54 -6.72 -26.90
CA GLU A 23 3.76 -7.74 -27.58
C GLU A 23 3.71 -9.04 -26.74
N ASP A 24 2.67 -9.87 -26.96
CA ASP A 24 2.54 -11.18 -26.29
C ASP A 24 3.78 -12.07 -26.49
N GLN A 25 4.41 -11.96 -27.65
CA GLN A 25 5.64 -12.70 -27.95
C GLN A 25 6.78 -12.33 -26.99
N PHE A 26 6.90 -11.06 -26.59
CA PHE A 26 7.89 -10.62 -25.62
C PHE A 26 7.73 -11.34 -24.28
N LEU A 27 6.47 -11.48 -23.80
CA LEU A 27 6.18 -12.19 -22.55
C LEU A 27 6.60 -13.66 -22.64
N ASN A 28 6.27 -14.30 -23.77
CA ASN A 28 6.64 -15.71 -24.02
C ASN A 28 8.14 -15.93 -24.07
N ASP A 29 8.88 -15.04 -24.77
CA ASP A 29 10.35 -15.10 -24.93
C ASP A 29 11.09 -14.94 -23.58
N HIS A 30 10.43 -14.33 -22.59
CA HIS A 30 10.98 -14.11 -21.25
C HIS A 30 10.32 -14.98 -20.17
N GLU A 31 9.51 -15.97 -20.56
CA GLU A 31 8.80 -16.90 -19.66
C GLU A 31 7.94 -16.19 -18.60
N LEU A 32 7.37 -15.02 -18.98
CA LEU A 32 6.53 -14.22 -18.09
C LEU A 32 5.07 -14.64 -18.22
N ARG A 33 4.42 -14.87 -17.08
CA ARG A 33 3.01 -15.27 -17.05
C ARG A 33 2.12 -14.05 -17.24
N LYS A 34 1.50 -13.94 -18.40
CA LYS A 34 0.60 -12.83 -18.74
C LYS A 34 -0.47 -12.59 -17.67
N GLY A 35 -0.66 -11.34 -17.30
CA GLY A 35 -1.68 -10.92 -16.35
C GLY A 35 -1.32 -11.11 -14.87
N LEU A 36 -0.11 -11.62 -14.57
CA LEU A 36 0.30 -11.88 -13.19
C LEU A 36 1.50 -11.01 -12.78
N MET A 37 1.65 -10.81 -11.46
CA MET A 37 2.86 -10.26 -10.84
C MET A 37 3.78 -11.40 -10.43
N SER A 38 5.07 -11.23 -10.69
CA SER A 38 6.12 -12.15 -10.25
C SER A 38 7.26 -11.37 -9.60
N LEU A 39 7.76 -11.89 -8.48
CA LEU A 39 9.01 -11.39 -7.89
C LEU A 39 10.18 -11.93 -8.70
N VAL A 40 11.15 -11.06 -9.00
CA VAL A 40 12.35 -11.39 -9.76
C VAL A 40 13.61 -10.86 -9.07
N ASP A 41 14.75 -11.44 -9.41
CA ASP A 41 16.05 -10.96 -8.95
C ASP A 41 16.58 -9.76 -9.78
N LEU A 42 17.71 -9.20 -9.32
CA LEU A 42 18.33 -8.04 -9.96
C LEU A 42 18.77 -8.30 -11.40
N ASP A 43 19.29 -9.49 -11.68
CA ASP A 43 19.78 -9.84 -13.01
C ASP A 43 18.62 -9.98 -14.00
N SER A 44 17.54 -10.61 -13.57
CA SER A 44 16.30 -10.75 -14.34
C SER A 44 15.69 -9.38 -14.67
N ILE A 45 15.54 -8.50 -13.67
CA ILE A 45 14.96 -7.18 -13.90
C ILE A 45 15.82 -6.33 -14.84
N LYS A 46 17.14 -6.39 -14.73
CA LYS A 46 18.07 -5.70 -15.64
C LYS A 46 18.00 -6.23 -17.07
N ASN A 47 17.95 -7.56 -17.22
CA ASN A 47 17.85 -8.19 -18.53
C ASN A 47 16.55 -7.80 -19.26
N ILE A 48 15.42 -7.78 -18.55
CA ILE A 48 14.14 -7.36 -19.12
C ILE A 48 14.17 -5.86 -19.42
N SER A 49 14.61 -5.02 -18.46
CA SER A 49 14.66 -3.56 -18.60
C SER A 49 15.49 -3.10 -19.80
N GLY A 50 16.59 -3.81 -20.09
CA GLY A 50 17.46 -3.49 -21.23
C GLY A 50 16.86 -3.78 -22.62
N LYS A 51 15.64 -4.37 -22.67
CA LYS A 51 14.99 -4.81 -23.91
C LYS A 51 13.64 -4.13 -24.15
N ILE A 52 13.25 -3.18 -23.29
CA ILE A 52 11.97 -2.48 -23.36
C ILE A 52 12.19 -0.97 -23.56
N ASP A 53 11.22 -0.34 -24.22
CA ASP A 53 11.16 1.12 -24.35
C ASP A 53 10.30 1.69 -23.22
N ILE A 54 10.93 2.40 -22.29
CA ILE A 54 10.25 2.99 -21.13
C ILE A 54 9.31 4.11 -21.59
N LYS A 55 8.03 3.97 -21.32
CA LYS A 55 7.00 4.99 -21.62
C LYS A 55 6.80 5.97 -20.48
N LYS A 56 6.80 5.46 -19.26
CA LYS A 56 6.54 6.27 -18.07
C LYS A 56 7.24 5.64 -16.86
N THR A 57 7.73 6.50 -15.99
CA THR A 57 8.28 6.10 -14.69
C THR A 57 7.52 6.84 -13.59
N VAL A 58 7.04 6.11 -12.59
CA VAL A 58 6.24 6.67 -11.48
C VAL A 58 6.74 6.08 -10.17
N SER A 59 6.88 6.91 -9.13
CA SER A 59 7.11 6.37 -7.78
C SER A 59 5.88 5.56 -7.37
N GLY A 60 6.04 4.26 -7.11
CA GLY A 60 5.00 3.30 -6.78
C GLY A 60 5.12 2.79 -5.33
N GLY A 61 4.51 1.65 -5.06
CA GLY A 61 4.37 1.06 -3.73
C GLY A 61 2.99 1.32 -3.13
N SER A 62 2.41 0.32 -2.46
CA SER A 62 1.02 0.36 -1.98
C SER A 62 0.77 1.55 -1.06
N VAL A 63 1.46 1.62 0.08
CA VAL A 63 1.31 2.75 1.00
C VAL A 63 1.74 4.07 0.35
N ALA A 64 2.77 4.09 -0.50
CA ALA A 64 3.19 5.31 -1.18
C ALA A 64 2.10 5.87 -2.10
N ASN A 65 1.33 5.01 -2.78
CA ASN A 65 0.17 5.43 -3.59
C ASN A 65 -0.89 6.11 -2.73
N SER A 66 -1.22 5.52 -1.58
CA SER A 66 -2.17 6.10 -0.62
C SER A 66 -1.69 7.45 -0.08
N ILE A 67 -0.43 7.56 0.27
CA ILE A 67 0.18 8.78 0.82
C ILE A 67 0.18 9.91 -0.21
N VAL A 68 0.48 9.61 -1.48
CA VAL A 68 0.40 10.60 -2.57
C VAL A 68 -1.04 11.06 -2.79
N ALA A 69 -2.02 10.16 -2.81
CA ALA A 69 -3.43 10.53 -2.96
C ALA A 69 -3.92 11.45 -1.83
N LEU A 70 -3.43 11.23 -0.60
CA LEU A 70 -3.70 12.08 0.55
C LEU A 70 -3.01 13.46 0.40
N ALA A 71 -1.77 13.51 -0.09
CA ALA A 71 -1.07 14.76 -0.36
C ALA A 71 -1.80 15.59 -1.42
N GLN A 72 -2.23 14.96 -2.52
CA GLN A 72 -3.06 15.59 -3.57
C GLN A 72 -4.41 16.10 -3.03
N SER A 73 -4.87 15.53 -1.91
CA SER A 73 -6.07 16.00 -1.17
C SER A 73 -5.75 17.05 -0.10
N ASN A 74 -4.58 17.71 -0.18
CA ASN A 74 -4.09 18.75 0.72
C ASN A 74 -3.82 18.30 2.16
N MET A 75 -3.54 17.01 2.39
CA MET A 75 -3.04 16.54 3.68
C MET A 75 -1.53 16.74 3.79
N LYS A 76 -1.04 17.00 4.99
CA LYS A 76 0.40 17.05 5.29
C LYS A 76 0.89 15.62 5.49
N THR A 77 1.64 15.11 4.54
CA THR A 77 2.03 13.70 4.49
C THR A 77 3.53 13.51 4.58
N ALA A 78 3.93 12.37 5.16
CA ALA A 78 5.31 11.90 5.17
C ALA A 78 5.36 10.42 4.75
N PHE A 79 6.53 9.99 4.28
CA PHE A 79 6.78 8.60 3.92
C PHE A 79 8.13 8.14 4.46
N ILE A 80 8.15 7.00 5.12
CA ILE A 80 9.33 6.27 5.57
C ILE A 80 9.48 5.04 4.68
N GLY A 81 10.65 4.90 4.05
CA GLY A 81 10.97 3.77 3.19
C GLY A 81 12.44 3.81 2.83
N LYS A 82 12.92 2.81 2.12
CA LYS A 82 14.35 2.68 1.81
C LYS A 82 14.59 2.68 0.32
N VAL A 83 15.46 3.58 -0.13
CA VAL A 83 15.92 3.68 -1.53
C VAL A 83 17.43 3.66 -1.60
N GLY A 84 17.94 3.17 -2.71
CA GLY A 84 19.37 3.20 -3.04
C GLY A 84 19.84 4.59 -3.48
N MET A 85 21.14 4.83 -3.39
CA MET A 85 21.80 6.02 -3.94
C MET A 85 22.05 5.81 -5.45
N ASP A 86 20.95 5.60 -6.19
CA ASP A 86 20.93 5.33 -7.62
C ASP A 86 19.90 6.22 -8.35
N GLU A 87 19.86 6.17 -9.68
CA GLU A 87 18.93 6.98 -10.48
C GLU A 87 17.46 6.67 -10.18
N VAL A 88 17.16 5.40 -9.89
CA VAL A 88 15.80 4.95 -9.58
C VAL A 88 15.36 5.47 -8.21
N GLY A 89 16.26 5.45 -7.21
CA GLY A 89 16.02 6.01 -5.89
C GLY A 89 15.81 7.53 -5.94
N ASN A 90 16.62 8.23 -6.73
CA ASN A 90 16.42 9.66 -6.94
C ASN A 90 15.06 9.94 -7.60
N ALA A 91 14.67 9.15 -8.62
CA ALA A 91 13.37 9.29 -9.27
C ALA A 91 12.21 9.03 -8.30
N PHE A 92 12.34 8.09 -7.37
CA PHE A 92 11.35 7.84 -6.34
C PHE A 92 11.19 9.05 -5.41
N VAL A 93 12.29 9.56 -4.86
CA VAL A 93 12.28 10.72 -3.94
C VAL A 93 11.74 11.97 -4.64
N ASP A 94 12.20 12.24 -5.87
CA ASP A 94 11.72 13.38 -6.66
C ASP A 94 10.22 13.26 -6.97
N GLY A 95 9.75 12.03 -7.23
CA GLY A 95 8.34 11.75 -7.48
C GLY A 95 7.47 12.08 -6.25
N LEU A 96 7.92 11.70 -5.04
CA LEU A 96 7.22 12.04 -3.80
C LEU A 96 7.26 13.55 -3.52
N ASN A 97 8.43 14.17 -3.69
CA ASN A 97 8.59 15.62 -3.44
C ASN A 97 7.70 16.46 -4.36
N LYS A 98 7.53 16.08 -5.64
CA LYS A 98 6.62 16.76 -6.58
C LYS A 98 5.17 16.75 -6.11
N GLU A 99 4.78 15.71 -5.38
CA GLU A 99 3.45 15.56 -4.79
C GLU A 99 3.35 16.14 -3.36
N ASN A 100 4.39 16.87 -2.89
CA ASN A 100 4.48 17.43 -1.55
C ASN A 100 4.46 16.39 -0.41
N VAL A 101 4.93 15.18 -0.66
CA VAL A 101 5.16 14.16 0.36
C VAL A 101 6.57 14.32 0.90
N PHE A 102 6.71 14.46 2.21
CA PHE A 102 8.03 14.49 2.87
C PHE A 102 8.63 13.07 2.94
N PHE A 103 9.68 12.82 2.19
CA PHE A 103 10.45 11.57 2.32
C PHE A 103 11.39 11.66 3.50
N ALA A 104 11.19 10.80 4.53
CA ALA A 104 11.82 10.95 5.84
C ALA A 104 13.22 10.32 5.94
N ASN A 105 13.66 9.56 4.94
CA ASN A 105 14.94 8.85 4.92
C ASN A 105 15.91 9.48 3.91
N VAL A 106 17.18 9.11 4.05
CA VAL A 106 18.23 9.49 3.10
C VAL A 106 18.54 8.29 2.21
N PRO A 107 18.69 8.46 0.88
CA PRO A 107 19.14 7.39 0.00
C PRO A 107 20.44 6.74 0.51
N GLN A 108 20.51 5.41 0.48
CA GLN A 108 21.61 4.65 1.07
C GLN A 108 22.47 3.99 0.01
N SER A 109 23.79 3.93 0.27
CA SER A 109 24.70 3.12 -0.54
C SER A 109 24.63 1.67 -0.08
N ASP A 110 24.16 0.79 -0.93
CA ASP A 110 24.05 -0.65 -0.69
C ASP A 110 24.32 -1.38 -2.01
N GLU A 111 24.68 -2.67 -1.96
CA GLU A 111 24.84 -3.50 -3.16
C GLU A 111 23.48 -3.74 -3.85
N SER A 112 22.38 -3.63 -3.10
CA SER A 112 21.04 -3.72 -3.65
C SER A 112 20.60 -2.37 -4.22
N GLU A 113 20.17 -2.38 -5.47
CA GLU A 113 19.57 -1.20 -6.11
C GLU A 113 18.17 -0.93 -5.56
N THR A 114 17.66 0.26 -5.85
CA THR A 114 16.26 0.64 -5.55
C THR A 114 15.27 -0.32 -6.21
N GLY A 115 14.20 -0.64 -5.49
CA GLY A 115 13.12 -1.49 -5.97
C GLY A 115 12.44 -0.92 -7.22
N ARG A 116 12.11 -1.78 -8.16
CA ARG A 116 11.38 -1.41 -9.38
C ARG A 116 10.41 -2.48 -9.81
N CYS A 117 9.30 -2.07 -10.38
CA CYS A 117 8.31 -2.94 -10.98
C CYS A 117 8.21 -2.63 -12.48
N LEU A 118 8.49 -3.59 -13.34
CA LEU A 118 8.25 -3.45 -14.76
C LEU A 118 6.78 -3.82 -15.03
N VAL A 119 6.00 -2.84 -15.41
CA VAL A 119 4.59 -3.01 -15.76
C VAL A 119 4.48 -3.07 -17.28
N MET A 120 4.41 -4.28 -17.81
CA MET A 120 4.35 -4.58 -19.23
C MET A 120 2.89 -4.72 -19.68
N VAL A 121 2.47 -3.82 -20.56
CA VAL A 121 1.08 -3.75 -21.06
C VAL A 121 1.02 -4.36 -22.46
N THR A 122 0.18 -5.36 -22.64
CA THR A 122 -0.06 -5.98 -23.97
C THR A 122 -1.22 -5.30 -24.72
N PRO A 123 -1.37 -5.50 -26.06
CA PRO A 123 -2.38 -4.81 -26.86
C PRO A 123 -3.84 -5.02 -26.41
N ASP A 124 -4.13 -6.09 -25.68
CA ASP A 124 -5.42 -6.38 -25.05
C ASP A 124 -5.57 -5.73 -23.65
N ALA A 125 -4.68 -4.79 -23.31
CA ALA A 125 -4.62 -4.07 -22.05
C ALA A 125 -4.35 -4.95 -20.81
N GLN A 126 -3.88 -6.19 -20.98
CA GLN A 126 -3.42 -7.01 -19.86
C GLN A 126 -2.08 -6.51 -19.35
N ARG A 127 -1.89 -6.57 -18.04
CA ARG A 127 -0.66 -6.17 -17.37
C ARG A 127 0.06 -7.37 -16.80
N THR A 128 1.33 -7.46 -17.14
CA THR A 128 2.26 -8.43 -16.56
C THR A 128 3.32 -7.68 -15.80
N MET A 129 3.52 -8.02 -14.54
CA MET A 129 4.43 -7.28 -13.66
C MET A 129 5.60 -8.17 -13.23
N SER A 130 6.81 -7.62 -13.38
CA SER A 130 8.04 -8.21 -12.82
C SER A 130 8.60 -7.25 -11.78
N THR A 131 8.59 -7.66 -10.52
CA THR A 131 8.95 -6.80 -9.39
C THR A 131 10.24 -7.26 -8.74
N TYR A 132 11.23 -6.37 -8.72
CA TYR A 132 12.43 -6.47 -7.91
C TYR A 132 12.28 -5.54 -6.71
N LEU A 133 12.23 -6.11 -5.51
CA LEU A 133 12.03 -5.32 -4.29
C LEU A 133 13.28 -4.53 -3.89
N GLY A 134 14.46 -5.03 -4.23
CA GLY A 134 15.72 -4.35 -4.00
C GLY A 134 15.97 -3.98 -2.54
N ILE A 135 16.54 -2.79 -2.34
CA ILE A 135 16.84 -2.28 -1.01
C ILE A 135 15.58 -1.98 -0.18
N SER A 136 14.40 -1.82 -0.81
CA SER A 136 13.18 -1.46 -0.09
C SER A 136 12.79 -2.49 0.98
N GLN A 137 13.01 -3.78 0.72
CA GLN A 137 12.75 -4.85 1.69
C GLN A 137 13.74 -4.85 2.87
N LYS A 138 14.89 -4.17 2.77
CA LYS A 138 15.91 -4.07 3.81
C LYS A 138 15.65 -2.94 4.81
N LEU A 139 14.40 -2.48 4.92
CA LEU A 139 14.01 -1.54 5.96
C LEU A 139 14.38 -2.13 7.32
N ASN A 140 14.96 -1.32 8.22
CA ASN A 140 15.34 -1.78 9.54
C ASN A 140 15.06 -0.69 10.60
N SER A 141 15.34 -0.97 11.87
CA SER A 141 15.02 -0.07 12.97
C SER A 141 15.72 1.29 12.91
N ASP A 142 16.86 1.40 12.23
CA ASP A 142 17.57 2.68 12.07
C ASP A 142 16.89 3.59 11.05
N ASP A 143 16.13 3.01 10.12
CA ASP A 143 15.35 3.74 9.13
C ASP A 143 14.07 4.34 9.73
N VAL A 144 13.65 3.93 10.93
CA VAL A 144 12.43 4.41 11.60
C VAL A 144 12.67 5.79 12.19
N ASN A 145 12.13 6.82 11.54
CA ASN A 145 12.20 8.20 12.00
C ASN A 145 11.14 8.47 13.09
N GLU A 146 11.55 8.36 14.35
CA GLU A 146 10.66 8.49 15.52
C GLU A 146 10.03 9.90 15.63
N ASP A 147 10.77 10.94 15.24
CA ASP A 147 10.26 12.32 15.25
C ASP A 147 9.11 12.50 14.25
N VAL A 148 9.21 11.92 13.06
CA VAL A 148 8.15 11.98 12.07
C VAL A 148 6.91 11.22 12.54
N ILE A 149 7.09 10.03 13.13
CA ILE A 149 5.98 9.23 13.66
C ILE A 149 5.29 9.96 14.82
N SER A 150 6.04 10.43 15.80
CA SER A 150 5.49 11.11 16.98
C SER A 150 4.77 12.42 16.63
N GLN A 151 5.14 13.07 15.51
CA GLN A 151 4.52 14.30 15.00
C GLN A 151 3.43 14.03 13.93
N SER A 152 3.07 12.78 13.68
CA SER A 152 1.98 12.39 12.79
C SER A 152 0.72 12.04 13.59
N LYS A 153 -0.48 12.23 13.02
CA LYS A 153 -1.74 11.76 13.64
C LYS A 153 -1.92 10.27 13.46
N ILE A 154 -1.55 9.75 12.28
CA ILE A 154 -1.69 8.35 11.87
C ILE A 154 -0.34 7.84 11.37
N THR A 155 0.01 6.60 11.73
CA THR A 155 1.06 5.80 11.11
C THR A 155 0.39 4.69 10.29
N TYR A 156 0.63 4.66 8.98
CA TYR A 156 0.00 3.71 8.05
C TYR A 156 1.03 2.73 7.50
N LEU A 157 0.74 1.43 7.61
CA LEU A 157 1.65 0.31 7.35
C LEU A 157 1.08 -0.62 6.30
N GLU A 158 1.97 -1.35 5.59
CA GLU A 158 1.59 -2.40 4.64
C GLU A 158 2.17 -3.77 4.99
N GLY A 159 1.42 -4.84 4.72
CA GLY A 159 1.83 -6.22 4.93
C GLY A 159 2.96 -6.68 4.01
N TYR A 160 3.17 -6.02 2.88
CA TYR A 160 4.28 -6.31 1.95
C TYR A 160 5.68 -6.11 2.53
N LEU A 161 5.82 -5.45 3.68
CA LEU A 161 7.11 -5.25 4.35
C LEU A 161 7.53 -6.43 5.26
N TRP A 162 6.76 -7.50 5.34
CA TRP A 162 6.96 -8.58 6.33
C TRP A 162 8.02 -9.62 5.95
N ASP A 163 8.63 -9.57 4.76
CA ASP A 163 9.50 -10.64 4.26
C ASP A 163 10.81 -10.82 5.04
N LEU A 164 11.36 -9.75 5.60
CA LEU A 164 12.60 -9.80 6.38
C LEU A 164 12.37 -9.50 7.86
N ASP A 165 13.08 -10.21 8.74
CA ASP A 165 12.98 -10.04 10.19
C ASP A 165 13.31 -8.61 10.62
N ASP A 166 14.31 -7.97 10.01
CA ASP A 166 14.68 -6.58 10.30
C ASP A 166 13.54 -5.60 10.01
N ALA A 167 12.79 -5.83 8.93
CA ALA A 167 11.63 -5.01 8.59
C ALA A 167 10.49 -5.21 9.60
N GLN A 168 10.27 -6.44 10.08
CA GLN A 168 9.31 -6.71 11.16
C GLN A 168 9.72 -6.00 12.47
N VAL A 169 11.01 -5.96 12.79
CA VAL A 169 11.55 -5.21 13.95
C VAL A 169 11.32 -3.71 13.76
N ALA A 170 11.57 -3.17 12.57
CA ALA A 170 11.30 -1.77 12.24
C ALA A 170 9.82 -1.41 12.43
N ILE A 171 8.91 -2.26 11.94
CA ILE A 171 7.47 -2.04 12.09
C ILE A 171 7.05 -2.06 13.57
N LYS A 172 7.52 -3.02 14.35
CA LYS A 172 7.26 -3.08 15.81
C LYS A 172 7.79 -1.83 16.53
N LYS A 173 8.96 -1.33 16.15
CA LYS A 173 9.48 -0.05 16.66
C LYS A 173 8.56 1.11 16.28
N ALA A 174 8.14 1.19 15.03
CA ALA A 174 7.27 2.26 14.54
C ALA A 174 5.90 2.28 15.25
N THR A 175 5.26 1.12 15.40
CA THR A 175 3.98 1.02 16.11
C THR A 175 4.12 1.36 17.59
N LYS A 176 5.19 0.92 18.24
CA LYS A 176 5.49 1.29 19.62
C LYS A 176 5.62 2.81 19.78
N VAL A 177 6.41 3.47 18.94
CA VAL A 177 6.54 4.94 18.96
C VAL A 177 5.20 5.62 18.75
N ALA A 178 4.39 5.15 17.80
CA ALA A 178 3.05 5.69 17.57
C ALA A 178 2.17 5.56 18.83
N LYS A 179 2.11 4.38 19.45
CA LYS A 179 1.29 4.14 20.65
C LYS A 179 1.77 4.93 21.88
N GLU A 180 3.06 5.01 22.12
CA GLU A 180 3.64 5.81 23.22
C GLU A 180 3.31 7.31 23.07
N ASN A 181 3.04 7.78 21.85
CA ASN A 181 2.64 9.15 21.56
C ASN A 181 1.11 9.31 21.33
N ASN A 182 0.31 8.29 21.67
CA ASN A 182 -1.16 8.28 21.50
C ASN A 182 -1.58 8.56 20.05
N LYS A 183 -0.85 7.98 19.07
CA LYS A 183 -1.16 8.07 17.65
C LYS A 183 -1.89 6.82 17.18
N ILE A 184 -2.63 6.97 16.10
CA ILE A 184 -3.39 5.89 15.45
C ILE A 184 -2.46 5.08 14.57
N VAL A 185 -2.59 3.77 14.62
CA VAL A 185 -1.93 2.84 13.71
C VAL A 185 -2.97 2.28 12.74
N ALA A 186 -2.76 2.52 11.45
CA ALA A 186 -3.54 1.92 10.38
C ALA A 186 -2.68 0.85 9.67
N PHE A 187 -3.28 -0.27 9.30
CA PHE A 187 -2.59 -1.39 8.69
C PHE A 187 -3.39 -1.98 7.51
N SER A 188 -2.75 -2.10 6.35
CA SER A 188 -3.25 -2.90 5.23
C SER A 188 -2.64 -4.29 5.28
N VAL A 189 -3.46 -5.33 5.21
CA VAL A 189 -2.97 -6.71 5.13
C VAL A 189 -2.37 -7.06 3.77
N SER A 190 -2.61 -6.22 2.77
CA SER A 190 -1.97 -6.12 1.45
C SER A 190 -2.34 -7.20 0.44
N ASP A 191 -2.19 -8.48 0.75
CA ASP A 191 -2.42 -9.59 -0.18
C ASP A 191 -2.55 -10.92 0.55
N VAL A 192 -3.34 -11.85 0.01
CA VAL A 192 -3.48 -13.23 0.52
C VAL A 192 -2.12 -13.93 0.60
N PHE A 193 -1.24 -13.71 -0.37
CA PHE A 193 0.11 -14.26 -0.37
C PHE A 193 0.95 -13.83 0.86
N CYS A 194 0.81 -12.58 1.30
CA CYS A 194 1.44 -12.11 2.53
C CYS A 194 0.82 -12.76 3.76
N ILE A 195 -0.51 -12.87 3.77
CA ILE A 195 -1.26 -13.47 4.88
C ILE A 195 -0.88 -14.94 5.07
N GLU A 196 -0.83 -15.73 4.00
CA GLU A 196 -0.47 -17.16 4.07
C GLU A 196 0.91 -17.39 4.71
N ARG A 197 1.84 -16.47 4.51
CA ARG A 197 3.21 -16.56 5.02
C ARG A 197 3.36 -16.00 6.43
N PHE A 198 2.59 -14.96 6.79
CA PHE A 198 2.82 -14.17 8.00
C PHE A 198 1.57 -14.01 8.89
N LYS A 199 0.61 -14.89 8.74
CA LYS A 199 -0.71 -14.85 9.41
C LYS A 199 -0.62 -14.54 10.90
N GLU A 200 0.18 -15.28 11.65
CA GLU A 200 0.29 -15.12 13.10
C GLU A 200 0.87 -13.75 13.49
N SER A 201 1.86 -13.27 12.73
CA SER A 201 2.44 -11.94 12.94
C SER A 201 1.43 -10.83 12.64
N PHE A 202 0.62 -10.98 11.59
CA PHE A 202 -0.45 -10.03 11.26
C PHE A 202 -1.53 -10.01 12.33
N LEU A 203 -1.95 -11.18 12.81
CA LEU A 203 -2.93 -11.27 13.90
C LEU A 203 -2.40 -10.65 15.20
N SER A 204 -1.11 -10.87 15.54
CA SER A 204 -0.48 -10.20 16.68
C SER A 204 -0.49 -8.68 16.52
N LEU A 205 -0.03 -8.15 15.38
CA LEU A 205 -0.05 -6.72 15.11
C LEU A 205 -1.48 -6.14 15.21
N ILE A 206 -2.45 -6.81 14.60
CA ILE A 206 -3.84 -6.39 14.63
C ILE A 206 -4.37 -6.38 16.06
N ASN A 207 -4.12 -7.42 16.84
CA ASN A 207 -4.66 -7.50 18.19
C ASN A 207 -4.03 -6.47 19.15
N GLU A 208 -2.73 -6.22 19.03
CA GLU A 208 -1.95 -5.46 20.01
C GLU A 208 -1.80 -3.99 19.62
N GLU A 209 -1.62 -3.68 18.34
CA GLU A 209 -1.13 -2.37 17.91
C GLU A 209 -2.06 -1.61 16.95
N ALA A 210 -2.63 -2.28 15.93
CA ALA A 210 -3.41 -1.61 14.92
C ALA A 210 -4.79 -1.16 15.42
N ASP A 211 -5.22 0.02 15.00
CA ASP A 211 -6.54 0.60 15.32
C ASP A 211 -7.48 0.52 14.11
N ILE A 212 -6.94 0.66 12.89
CA ILE A 212 -7.70 0.61 11.63
C ILE A 212 -7.06 -0.46 10.73
N ILE A 213 -7.86 -1.38 10.22
CA ILE A 213 -7.41 -2.49 9.39
C ILE A 213 -8.10 -2.40 8.02
N PHE A 214 -7.30 -2.43 6.95
CA PHE A 214 -7.77 -2.52 5.57
C PHE A 214 -7.53 -3.91 5.01
N ALA A 215 -8.56 -4.49 4.43
CA ALA A 215 -8.53 -5.78 3.76
C ALA A 215 -9.59 -5.83 2.66
N ASN A 216 -9.46 -6.75 1.71
CA ASN A 216 -10.58 -7.20 0.89
C ASN A 216 -11.26 -8.43 1.51
N GLU A 217 -12.36 -8.90 0.89
CA GLU A 217 -13.11 -10.05 1.37
C GLU A 217 -12.26 -11.33 1.43
N GLU A 218 -11.43 -11.59 0.42
CA GLU A 218 -10.60 -12.79 0.38
C GLU A 218 -9.47 -12.72 1.41
N GLU A 219 -8.89 -11.55 1.58
CA GLU A 219 -7.83 -11.30 2.57
C GLU A 219 -8.35 -11.50 3.99
N ILE A 220 -9.52 -10.95 4.34
CA ILE A 220 -10.04 -11.10 5.71
C ILE A 220 -10.43 -12.55 6.00
N LYS A 221 -11.01 -13.27 5.03
CA LYS A 221 -11.30 -14.71 5.17
C LYS A 221 -10.02 -15.53 5.37
N SER A 222 -8.99 -15.29 4.56
CA SER A 222 -7.68 -15.95 4.67
C SER A 222 -7.03 -15.67 6.03
N LEU A 223 -7.03 -14.41 6.46
CA LEU A 223 -6.44 -13.98 7.73
C LEU A 223 -7.09 -14.66 8.94
N LEU A 224 -8.41 -14.80 8.92
CA LEU A 224 -9.16 -15.40 10.02
C LEU A 224 -9.32 -16.93 9.87
N GLY A 225 -9.07 -17.47 8.68
CA GLY A 225 -9.26 -18.90 8.38
C GLY A 225 -10.72 -19.29 8.29
N THR A 226 -11.57 -18.38 7.80
CA THR A 226 -13.02 -18.57 7.66
C THR A 226 -13.39 -18.91 6.22
N SER A 227 -14.55 -19.51 6.01
CA SER A 227 -15.05 -19.88 4.69
C SER A 227 -15.93 -18.80 4.05
N ASP A 228 -16.55 -17.95 4.89
CA ASP A 228 -17.43 -16.88 4.44
C ASP A 228 -17.23 -15.58 5.24
N LEU A 229 -17.77 -14.50 4.70
CA LEU A 229 -17.62 -13.17 5.26
C LEU A 229 -18.39 -12.99 6.58
N ASP A 230 -19.56 -13.60 6.74
CA ASP A 230 -20.38 -13.46 7.95
C ASP A 230 -19.66 -14.09 9.15
N GLU A 231 -18.99 -15.25 8.94
CA GLU A 231 -18.13 -15.85 9.96
C GLU A 231 -16.98 -14.91 10.33
N SER A 232 -16.33 -14.29 9.33
CA SER A 232 -15.26 -13.30 9.56
C SER A 232 -15.75 -12.11 10.37
N ILE A 233 -16.90 -11.55 10.02
CA ILE A 233 -17.52 -10.42 10.73
C ILE A 233 -17.79 -10.78 12.20
N ASN A 234 -18.31 -11.97 12.47
CA ASN A 234 -18.59 -12.42 13.83
C ASN A 234 -17.33 -12.50 14.71
N ILE A 235 -16.15 -12.78 14.11
CA ILE A 235 -14.88 -12.80 14.83
C ILE A 235 -14.35 -11.40 15.13
N ILE A 236 -14.54 -10.44 14.19
CA ILE A 236 -13.89 -9.12 14.31
C ILE A 236 -14.73 -8.06 14.99
N LYS A 237 -16.05 -8.22 15.05
CA LYS A 237 -16.97 -7.22 15.62
C LYS A 237 -16.71 -6.88 17.10
N ASP A 238 -16.12 -7.79 17.87
CA ASP A 238 -15.83 -7.59 19.30
C ASP A 238 -14.38 -7.13 19.57
N LYS A 239 -13.60 -6.80 18.52
CA LYS A 239 -12.17 -6.49 18.69
C LYS A 239 -11.85 -5.06 19.09
N ASN A 240 -12.85 -4.19 19.20
CA ASN A 240 -12.68 -2.75 19.50
C ASN A 240 -11.71 -2.04 18.54
N LYS A 241 -11.84 -2.35 17.24
CA LYS A 241 -11.03 -1.82 16.15
C LYS A 241 -11.91 -1.53 14.96
N ILE A 242 -11.41 -0.71 14.03
CA ILE A 242 -12.10 -0.42 12.77
C ILE A 242 -11.57 -1.36 11.70
N PHE A 243 -12.45 -2.17 11.11
CA PHE A 243 -12.14 -2.95 9.91
C PHE A 243 -12.86 -2.34 8.72
N ALA A 244 -12.11 -1.97 7.71
CA ALA A 244 -12.61 -1.44 6.44
C ALA A 244 -12.37 -2.47 5.34
N ILE A 245 -13.43 -3.21 4.97
CA ILE A 245 -13.36 -4.35 4.07
C ILE A 245 -13.93 -3.98 2.71
N THR A 246 -13.13 -4.07 1.65
CA THR A 246 -13.60 -3.88 0.28
C THR A 246 -14.23 -5.16 -0.27
N LEU A 247 -15.35 -5.01 -1.00
CA LEU A 247 -16.16 -6.11 -1.53
C LEU A 247 -16.22 -6.09 -3.08
N GLY A 248 -15.19 -5.54 -3.73
CA GLY A 248 -15.12 -5.41 -5.18
C GLY A 248 -16.29 -4.60 -5.75
N GLU A 249 -17.05 -5.16 -6.66
CA GLU A 249 -18.22 -4.53 -7.28
C GLU A 249 -19.40 -4.31 -6.32
N ASN A 250 -19.36 -4.92 -5.12
CA ASN A 250 -20.38 -4.79 -4.09
C ASN A 250 -20.06 -3.66 -3.08
N GLY A 251 -19.07 -2.82 -3.37
CA GLY A 251 -18.73 -1.67 -2.53
C GLY A 251 -17.80 -2.02 -1.36
N ALA A 252 -18.19 -1.67 -0.14
CA ALA A 252 -17.37 -1.92 1.04
C ALA A 252 -18.21 -2.11 2.30
N MET A 253 -17.58 -2.61 3.36
CA MET A 253 -18.18 -2.77 4.68
C MET A 253 -17.23 -2.23 5.74
N ILE A 254 -17.74 -1.40 6.64
CA ILE A 254 -16.98 -0.89 7.77
C ILE A 254 -17.54 -1.51 9.04
N ILE A 255 -16.70 -2.16 9.80
CA ILE A 255 -17.06 -2.79 11.08
C ILE A 255 -16.34 -2.05 12.20
N ASN A 256 -17.09 -1.58 13.18
CA ASN A 256 -16.56 -0.95 14.38
C ASN A 256 -17.37 -1.44 15.59
N ASN A 257 -16.85 -2.43 16.26
CA ASN A 257 -17.60 -3.20 17.25
C ASN A 257 -18.89 -3.78 16.63
N GLU A 258 -20.01 -3.72 17.31
CA GLU A 258 -21.32 -4.21 16.83
C GLU A 258 -21.89 -3.36 15.66
N GLU A 259 -21.32 -2.20 15.37
CA GLU A 259 -21.75 -1.36 14.26
C GLU A 259 -21.20 -1.90 12.93
N ILE A 260 -22.09 -2.26 12.00
CA ILE A 260 -21.78 -2.73 10.66
C ILE A 260 -22.39 -1.76 9.65
N ILE A 261 -21.53 -1.03 8.93
CA ILE A 261 -21.94 -0.03 7.95
C ILE A 261 -21.63 -0.58 6.55
N LYS A 262 -22.68 -0.81 5.75
CA LYS A 262 -22.53 -1.18 4.33
C LYS A 262 -22.43 0.08 3.49
N ILE A 263 -21.45 0.11 2.62
CA ILE A 263 -21.19 1.21 1.69
C ILE A 263 -21.46 0.71 0.27
N GLU A 264 -22.45 1.31 -0.36
CA GLU A 264 -22.82 0.97 -1.73
C GLU A 264 -21.68 1.29 -2.72
N PRO A 265 -21.51 0.48 -3.77
CA PRO A 265 -20.51 0.75 -4.80
C PRO A 265 -20.87 2.03 -5.58
N GLN A 266 -19.85 2.72 -6.06
CA GLN A 266 -20.04 3.83 -6.98
C GLN A 266 -20.09 3.31 -8.41
N LYS A 267 -21.08 3.78 -9.20
CA LYS A 267 -21.14 3.48 -10.62
C LYS A 267 -19.90 4.01 -11.34
N ILE A 268 -19.29 3.17 -12.15
CA ILE A 268 -18.17 3.50 -13.02
C ILE A 268 -18.60 3.44 -14.50
N ASP A 269 -17.96 4.22 -15.35
CA ASP A 269 -18.25 4.20 -16.79
C ASP A 269 -17.49 3.06 -17.48
N ASN A 270 -16.20 2.91 -17.16
CA ASN A 270 -15.34 1.87 -17.72
C ASN A 270 -14.38 1.34 -16.67
N LEU A 271 -14.28 0.04 -16.56
CA LEU A 271 -13.19 -0.60 -15.81
C LEU A 271 -11.95 -0.68 -16.71
N VAL A 272 -10.88 -0.02 -16.32
CA VAL A 272 -9.62 0.02 -17.07
C VAL A 272 -8.55 -0.80 -16.37
N ASP A 273 -8.40 -0.62 -15.04
CA ASP A 273 -7.32 -1.22 -14.28
C ASP A 273 -7.63 -1.21 -12.79
N THR A 274 -7.59 -2.38 -12.14
CA THR A 274 -7.88 -2.49 -10.70
C THR A 274 -6.68 -2.22 -9.80
N THR A 275 -5.50 -1.95 -10.37
CA THR A 275 -4.28 -1.66 -9.61
C THR A 275 -4.48 -0.41 -8.75
N GLY A 276 -4.12 -0.50 -7.48
CA GLY A 276 -4.25 0.60 -6.54
C GLY A 276 -5.67 0.85 -6.00
N ALA A 277 -6.66 0.02 -6.36
CA ALA A 277 -8.03 0.19 -5.83
C ALA A 277 -8.07 0.16 -4.31
N GLY A 278 -7.37 -0.82 -3.69
CA GLY A 278 -7.21 -0.92 -2.24
C GLY A 278 -6.44 0.26 -1.63
N ASP A 279 -5.36 0.69 -2.31
CA ASP A 279 -4.54 1.82 -1.87
C ASP A 279 -5.36 3.12 -1.83
N LEU A 280 -6.14 3.36 -2.87
CA LEU A 280 -6.96 4.55 -3.00
C LEU A 280 -8.21 4.47 -2.10
N PHE A 281 -8.77 3.28 -1.89
CA PHE A 281 -9.81 3.09 -0.88
C PHE A 281 -9.30 3.50 0.51
N ALA A 282 -8.14 3.01 0.92
CA ALA A 282 -7.52 3.37 2.19
C ALA A 282 -7.23 4.88 2.27
N ALA A 283 -6.73 5.50 1.20
CA ALA A 283 -6.48 6.93 1.14
C ALA A 283 -7.77 7.75 1.35
N GLY A 284 -8.84 7.43 0.62
CA GLY A 284 -10.13 8.12 0.75
C GLY A 284 -10.75 7.94 2.14
N PHE A 285 -10.69 6.73 2.69
CA PHE A 285 -11.13 6.45 4.06
C PHE A 285 -10.35 7.29 5.09
N LEU A 286 -9.01 7.23 5.05
CA LEU A 286 -8.13 7.95 5.97
C LEU A 286 -8.27 9.46 5.84
N LEU A 287 -8.50 10.00 4.64
CA LEU A 287 -8.78 11.42 4.41
C LEU A 287 -9.94 11.91 5.28
N LYS A 288 -11.08 11.24 5.22
CA LYS A 288 -12.28 11.60 5.98
C LYS A 288 -12.12 11.32 7.47
N TYR A 289 -11.42 10.23 7.80
CA TYR A 289 -11.12 9.89 9.18
C TYR A 289 -10.26 10.97 9.87
N ILE A 290 -9.21 11.45 9.22
CA ILE A 290 -8.35 12.55 9.70
C ILE A 290 -9.16 13.85 9.91
N GLN A 291 -10.17 14.08 9.07
CA GLN A 291 -11.07 15.21 9.15
C GLN A 291 -12.17 15.05 10.23
N GLY A 292 -12.16 13.94 10.98
CA GLY A 292 -13.14 13.65 12.04
C GLY A 292 -14.56 13.37 11.52
N GLN A 293 -14.70 12.91 10.27
CA GLN A 293 -16.00 12.57 9.70
C GLN A 293 -16.50 11.21 10.20
N PRO A 294 -17.82 10.96 10.18
CA PRO A 294 -18.40 9.65 10.52
C PRO A 294 -17.82 8.52 9.65
N LEU A 295 -17.78 7.29 10.18
CA LEU A 295 -17.23 6.12 9.48
C LEU A 295 -17.94 5.82 8.15
N GLU A 296 -19.24 6.11 8.06
CA GLU A 296 -19.99 6.00 6.82
C GLU A 296 -19.41 6.91 5.73
N GLU A 297 -19.11 8.17 6.07
CA GLU A 297 -18.49 9.13 5.12
C GLU A 297 -17.03 8.75 4.79
N CYS A 298 -16.31 8.13 5.74
CA CYS A 298 -14.98 7.57 5.47
C CYS A 298 -15.07 6.45 4.42
N GLY A 299 -16.00 5.51 4.59
CA GLY A 299 -16.21 4.42 3.65
C GLY A 299 -16.67 4.90 2.25
N LYS A 300 -17.61 5.87 2.20
CA LYS A 300 -18.06 6.47 0.92
C LYS A 300 -16.92 7.13 0.15
N GLU A 301 -16.06 7.86 0.84
CA GLU A 301 -14.92 8.51 0.22
C GLU A 301 -13.88 7.47 -0.25
N GLY A 302 -13.65 6.39 0.53
CA GLY A 302 -12.84 5.26 0.12
C GLY A 302 -13.33 4.65 -1.19
N VAL A 303 -14.62 4.31 -1.26
CA VAL A 303 -15.25 3.79 -2.49
C VAL A 303 -15.11 4.78 -3.64
N ARG A 304 -15.29 6.09 -3.40
CA ARG A 304 -15.15 7.14 -4.43
C ARG A 304 -13.73 7.20 -5.00
N PHE A 305 -12.71 7.10 -4.16
CA PHE A 305 -11.31 7.11 -4.60
C PHE A 305 -10.97 5.83 -5.39
N ALA A 306 -11.36 4.67 -4.87
CA ALA A 306 -11.20 3.40 -5.56
C ALA A 306 -11.88 3.41 -6.93
N SER A 307 -13.14 3.87 -6.99
CA SER A 307 -13.89 3.96 -8.24
C SER A 307 -13.27 4.89 -9.29
N LYS A 308 -12.54 5.92 -8.86
CA LYS A 308 -11.82 6.80 -9.79
C LYS A 308 -10.58 6.15 -10.36
N VAL A 309 -9.76 5.52 -9.52
CA VAL A 309 -8.48 4.96 -9.95
C VAL A 309 -8.68 3.78 -10.90
N ILE A 310 -9.70 2.95 -10.71
CA ILE A 310 -9.95 1.80 -11.58
C ILE A 310 -10.41 2.18 -13.00
N GLN A 311 -10.66 3.45 -13.28
CA GLN A 311 -11.03 3.98 -14.61
C GLN A 311 -9.84 4.56 -15.36
N ILE A 312 -8.64 4.49 -14.80
CA ILE A 312 -7.41 4.98 -15.42
C ILE A 312 -6.30 3.93 -15.33
N TYR A 313 -5.25 4.11 -16.09
CA TYR A 313 -4.06 3.26 -15.98
C TYR A 313 -3.17 3.67 -14.81
N GLY A 314 -2.84 2.70 -13.95
CA GLY A 314 -1.94 2.88 -12.81
C GLY A 314 -2.66 3.16 -11.51
N ALA A 315 -1.88 3.21 -10.42
CA ALA A 315 -2.39 3.32 -9.05
C ALA A 315 -2.49 4.78 -8.54
N ARG A 316 -2.46 5.79 -9.41
CA ARG A 316 -2.47 7.20 -9.01
C ARG A 316 -3.45 8.03 -9.85
N LEU A 317 -4.16 8.93 -9.18
CA LEU A 317 -5.11 9.86 -9.78
C LEU A 317 -4.41 11.01 -10.52
#